data_72d1d95f8fa5dc3105f3d14e3f2b582d
#
_entry.id   72d1d95f8fa5dc3105f3d14e3f2b582d
#
_cell.length_a   1.000
_cell.length_b   1.000
_cell.length_c   1.000
_cell.angle_alpha   90.00
_cell.angle_beta   90.00
_cell.angle_gamma   90.00
#
_symmetry.space_group_name_H-M   'P 1'
#
loop_
_entity.id
_entity.type
_entity.pdbx_description
1 polymer ?
#
loop_
_entity_poly.entity_id
_entity_poly.type
_entity_poly.pdbx_seq_one_letter_code
_entity_poly.pdbx_strand_id
1 'polypeptide(L)'
;PRPVRFVMYYRIFNIPVMRWIFKTAKAIPIAGAKEDPALMQRAFDEVDAALAEGELVCIFPEGALTKDGNIAPFKSGVEKILARRPVPVVPMALRNMWGSMWSRRANAKAGSALDRMRVPRRLRAHVEVVVAEPVDGATATAELLEARVRALRGDAA
;
A
#
# COMPACT_ATOMS: atom_id res chain seq x y z
N PRO A 1 -19.40 -4.01 -10.52
CA PRO A 1 -18.06 -3.58 -10.04
C PRO A 1 -17.78 -4.28 -8.71
N ARG A 2 -16.60 -4.89 -8.59
CA ARG A 2 -16.18 -5.52 -7.34
C ARG A 2 -15.49 -4.46 -6.46
N PRO A 3 -15.85 -4.33 -5.18
CA PRO A 3 -15.15 -3.41 -4.27
C PRO A 3 -13.70 -3.86 -4.06
N VAL A 4 -12.81 -2.90 -3.84
CA VAL A 4 -11.41 -3.16 -3.49
C VAL A 4 -11.24 -2.91 -2.00
N ARG A 5 -10.79 -3.92 -1.27
CA ARG A 5 -10.44 -3.81 0.15
C ARG A 5 -8.96 -3.49 0.30
N PHE A 6 -8.65 -2.44 1.03
CA PHE A 6 -7.27 -2.02 1.28
C PHE A 6 -6.75 -2.57 2.60
N VAL A 7 -5.58 -3.21 2.58
CA VAL A 7 -4.86 -3.55 3.80
C VAL A 7 -4.05 -2.34 4.25
N MET A 8 -4.34 -1.83 5.44
CA MET A 8 -3.78 -0.57 5.93
C MET A 8 -3.31 -0.66 7.38
N TYR A 9 -2.28 0.13 7.72
CA TYR A 9 -1.75 0.17 9.08
C TYR A 9 -2.81 0.63 10.09
N TYR A 10 -3.04 -0.15 11.14
CA TYR A 10 -4.16 0.01 12.07
C TYR A 10 -4.27 1.39 12.73
N ARG A 11 -3.13 2.07 12.97
CA ARG A 11 -3.16 3.41 13.61
C ARG A 11 -3.86 4.47 12.78
N ILE A 12 -3.95 4.29 11.46
CA ILE A 12 -4.67 5.21 10.58
C ILE A 12 -6.18 5.18 10.88
N PHE A 13 -6.69 4.03 11.37
CA PHE A 13 -8.09 3.88 11.77
C PHE A 13 -8.45 4.65 13.05
N ASN A 14 -7.46 5.11 13.82
CA ASN A 14 -7.68 5.93 15.02
C ASN A 14 -7.99 7.40 14.69
N ILE A 15 -7.84 7.82 13.44
CA ILE A 15 -8.22 9.17 12.98
C ILE A 15 -9.75 9.19 12.80
N PRO A 16 -10.54 9.99 13.58
CA PRO A 16 -11.99 9.88 13.65
C PRO A 16 -12.69 9.97 12.29
N VAL A 17 -12.31 10.94 11.45
CA VAL A 17 -12.89 11.15 10.11
C VAL A 17 -12.55 9.99 9.18
N MET A 18 -11.32 9.49 9.22
CA MET A 18 -10.85 8.40 8.35
C MET A 18 -11.46 7.05 8.76
N ARG A 19 -11.76 6.87 10.05
CA ARG A 19 -12.39 5.64 10.56
C ARG A 19 -13.71 5.31 9.88
N TRP A 20 -14.55 6.33 9.64
CA TRP A 20 -15.83 6.12 8.94
C TRP A 20 -15.59 5.67 7.49
N ILE A 21 -14.70 6.35 6.77
CA ILE A 21 -14.35 6.02 5.38
C ILE A 21 -13.81 4.58 5.29
N PHE A 22 -12.87 4.22 6.16
CA PHE A 22 -12.24 2.89 6.13
C PHE A 22 -13.20 1.76 6.52
N LYS A 23 -14.13 2.02 7.45
CA LYS A 23 -15.20 1.07 7.76
C LYS A 23 -16.14 0.86 6.57
N THR A 24 -16.55 1.93 5.90
CA THR A 24 -17.41 1.85 4.71
C THR A 24 -16.71 1.14 3.56
N ALA A 25 -15.41 1.38 3.37
CA ALA A 25 -14.58 0.70 2.37
C ALA A 25 -14.16 -0.72 2.79
N LYS A 26 -14.59 -1.22 3.95
CA LYS A 26 -14.19 -2.53 4.51
C LYS A 26 -12.67 -2.73 4.51
N ALA A 27 -11.90 -1.67 4.81
CA ALA A 27 -10.45 -1.76 4.85
C ALA A 27 -10.00 -2.67 6.00
N ILE A 28 -8.95 -3.45 5.76
CA ILE A 28 -8.42 -4.46 6.67
C ILE A 28 -7.28 -3.85 7.48
N PRO A 29 -7.42 -3.71 8.82
CA PRO A 29 -6.35 -3.19 9.67
C PRO A 29 -5.24 -4.22 9.86
N ILE A 30 -3.99 -3.82 9.68
CA ILE A 30 -2.82 -4.67 9.92
C ILE A 30 -1.80 -3.98 10.84
N ALA A 31 -1.11 -4.78 11.64
CA ALA A 31 0.07 -4.36 12.40
C ALA A 31 1.32 -5.15 11.99
N GLY A 32 2.49 -4.66 12.36
CA GLY A 32 3.73 -5.42 12.21
C GLY A 32 3.79 -6.60 13.18
N ALA A 33 4.49 -7.68 12.78
CA ALA A 33 4.62 -8.89 13.60
C ALA A 33 5.21 -8.66 15.00
N LYS A 34 6.09 -7.65 15.12
CA LYS A 34 6.71 -7.27 16.41
C LYS A 34 5.80 -6.36 17.26
N GLU A 35 4.80 -5.72 16.66
CA GLU A 35 3.94 -4.76 17.32
C GLU A 35 2.66 -5.43 17.85
N ASP A 36 1.96 -6.16 17.01
CA ASP A 36 0.76 -6.93 17.39
C ASP A 36 0.62 -8.15 16.46
N PRO A 37 1.20 -9.29 16.89
CA PRO A 37 1.13 -10.54 16.12
C PRO A 37 -0.30 -11.04 15.92
N ALA A 38 -1.19 -10.83 16.90
CA ALA A 38 -2.57 -11.28 16.85
C ALA A 38 -3.37 -10.48 15.82
N LEU A 39 -3.17 -9.17 15.77
CA LEU A 39 -3.80 -8.33 14.75
C LEU A 39 -3.27 -8.65 13.34
N MET A 40 -1.98 -8.94 13.22
CA MET A 40 -1.40 -9.39 11.96
C MET A 40 -2.05 -10.70 11.47
N GLN A 41 -2.21 -11.68 12.37
CA GLN A 41 -2.84 -12.95 12.03
C GLN A 41 -4.29 -12.76 11.58
N ARG A 42 -5.08 -11.98 12.33
CA ARG A 42 -6.47 -11.63 11.94
C ARG A 42 -6.54 -10.96 10.58
N ALA A 43 -5.59 -10.07 10.27
CA ALA A 43 -5.53 -9.43 8.96
C ALA A 43 -5.33 -10.44 7.83
N PHE A 44 -4.45 -11.43 8.01
CA PHE A 44 -4.27 -12.51 7.03
C PHE A 44 -5.53 -13.39 6.88
N ASP A 45 -6.22 -13.67 7.97
CA ASP A 45 -7.45 -14.47 7.95
C ASP A 45 -8.57 -13.70 7.23
N GLU A 46 -8.67 -12.39 7.45
CA GLU A 46 -9.64 -11.52 6.79
C GLU A 46 -9.33 -11.32 5.30
N VAL A 47 -8.05 -11.24 4.92
CA VAL A 47 -7.62 -11.23 3.51
C VAL A 47 -8.01 -12.55 2.83
N ASP A 48 -7.74 -13.70 3.46
CA ASP A 48 -8.08 -14.99 2.89
C ASP A 48 -9.59 -15.15 2.69
N ALA A 49 -10.39 -14.73 3.67
CA ALA A 49 -11.84 -14.74 3.57
C ALA A 49 -12.35 -13.85 2.41
N ALA A 50 -11.83 -12.62 2.30
CA ALA A 50 -12.20 -11.71 1.23
C ALA A 50 -11.87 -12.27 -0.16
N LEU A 51 -10.68 -12.87 -0.32
CA LEU A 51 -10.27 -13.51 -1.57
C LEU A 51 -11.12 -14.75 -1.88
N ALA A 52 -11.55 -15.50 -0.85
CA ALA A 52 -12.46 -16.65 -1.02
C ALA A 52 -13.84 -16.23 -1.54
N GLU A 53 -14.31 -15.06 -1.13
CA GLU A 53 -15.57 -14.45 -1.60
C GLU A 53 -15.43 -13.78 -2.98
N GLY A 54 -14.24 -13.79 -3.60
CA GLY A 54 -13.97 -13.18 -4.89
C GLY A 54 -13.83 -11.66 -4.83
N GLU A 55 -13.66 -11.07 -3.65
CA GLU A 55 -13.36 -9.64 -3.50
C GLU A 55 -11.93 -9.32 -3.95
N LEU A 56 -11.68 -8.06 -4.29
CA LEU A 56 -10.33 -7.58 -4.63
C LEU A 56 -9.64 -7.06 -3.37
N VAL A 57 -8.39 -7.47 -3.15
CA VAL A 57 -7.57 -6.98 -2.04
C VAL A 57 -6.37 -6.22 -2.57
N CYS A 58 -6.18 -5.00 -2.10
CA CYS A 58 -5.02 -4.17 -2.43
C CYS A 58 -4.09 -4.07 -1.21
N ILE A 59 -2.82 -4.38 -1.43
CA ILE A 59 -1.77 -4.30 -0.41
C ILE A 59 -0.63 -3.41 -0.87
N PHE A 60 0.07 -2.80 0.09
CA PHE A 60 1.33 -2.10 -0.11
C PHE A 60 2.45 -2.93 0.50
N PRO A 61 3.14 -3.77 -0.29
CA PRO A 61 4.05 -4.78 0.26
C PRO A 61 5.32 -4.20 0.89
N GLU A 62 5.63 -2.93 0.65
CA GLU A 62 6.67 -2.18 1.36
C GLU A 62 6.41 -2.11 2.88
N GLY A 63 5.13 -2.10 3.26
CA GLY A 63 4.67 -2.08 4.65
C GLY A 63 5.09 -0.84 5.44
N ALA A 64 5.50 0.22 4.75
CA ALA A 64 5.82 1.54 5.32
C ALA A 64 5.70 2.62 4.25
N LEU A 65 5.55 3.88 4.70
CA LEU A 65 5.66 5.02 3.80
C LEU A 65 7.13 5.30 3.47
N THR A 66 7.45 5.49 2.20
CA THR A 66 8.80 5.85 1.77
C THR A 66 9.30 7.14 2.44
N LYS A 67 10.60 7.19 2.74
CA LYS A 67 11.25 8.37 3.34
C LYS A 67 11.96 9.22 2.29
N ASP A 68 12.42 8.62 1.22
CA ASP A 68 13.27 9.21 0.18
C ASP A 68 12.61 9.23 -1.21
N GLY A 69 11.44 8.59 -1.34
CA GLY A 69 10.71 8.46 -2.60
C GLY A 69 11.02 7.18 -3.35
N ASN A 70 11.94 6.36 -2.85
CA ASN A 70 12.27 5.07 -3.46
C ASN A 70 11.32 3.98 -2.99
N ILE A 71 11.17 2.93 -3.79
CA ILE A 71 10.45 1.72 -3.39
C ILE A 71 11.31 0.97 -2.38
N ALA A 72 10.76 0.72 -1.19
CA ALA A 72 11.40 -0.12 -0.21
C ALA A 72 11.28 -1.61 -0.60
N PRO A 73 12.19 -2.48 -0.13
CA PRO A 73 12.08 -3.91 -0.38
C PRO A 73 10.73 -4.48 0.05
N PHE A 74 10.14 -5.32 -0.78
CA PHE A 74 8.86 -5.94 -0.51
C PHE A 74 8.99 -6.98 0.61
N LYS A 75 8.04 -6.96 1.54
CA LYS A 75 8.00 -7.92 2.64
C LYS A 75 7.32 -9.22 2.21
N SER A 76 7.70 -10.32 2.84
CA SER A 76 7.13 -11.66 2.62
C SER A 76 5.63 -11.80 2.95
N GLY A 77 4.97 -10.71 3.35
CA GLY A 77 3.53 -10.72 3.63
C GLY A 77 2.70 -11.13 2.42
N VAL A 78 3.09 -10.71 1.22
CA VAL A 78 2.40 -11.09 -0.03
C VAL A 78 2.53 -12.60 -0.29
N GLU A 79 3.70 -13.19 -0.07
CA GLU A 79 3.93 -14.63 -0.25
C GLU A 79 3.12 -15.45 0.76
N LYS A 80 3.00 -14.97 2.00
CA LYS A 80 2.15 -15.62 3.02
C LYS A 80 0.67 -15.64 2.65
N ILE A 81 0.18 -14.58 2.00
CA ILE A 81 -1.18 -14.52 1.46
C ILE A 81 -1.32 -15.54 0.33
N LEU A 82 -0.40 -15.53 -0.63
CA LEU A 82 -0.45 -16.39 -1.80
C LEU A 82 -0.24 -17.88 -1.47
N ALA A 83 0.55 -18.19 -0.44
CA ALA A 83 0.69 -19.56 0.07
C ALA A 83 -0.63 -20.13 0.62
N ARG A 84 -1.51 -19.27 1.15
CA ARG A 84 -2.84 -19.67 1.60
C ARG A 84 -3.82 -19.76 0.45
N ARG A 85 -3.76 -18.78 -0.47
CA ARG A 85 -4.67 -18.68 -1.60
C ARG A 85 -3.94 -18.12 -2.83
N PRO A 86 -3.54 -18.98 -3.76
CA PRO A 86 -2.81 -18.59 -4.97
C PRO A 86 -3.76 -17.95 -5.98
N VAL A 87 -4.04 -16.66 -5.81
CA VAL A 87 -4.86 -15.87 -6.75
C VAL A 87 -3.96 -15.03 -7.66
N PRO A 88 -4.41 -14.67 -8.88
CA PRO A 88 -3.67 -13.77 -9.75
C PRO A 88 -3.34 -12.43 -9.05
N VAL A 89 -2.10 -11.97 -9.19
CA VAL A 89 -1.62 -10.70 -8.63
C VAL A 89 -1.41 -9.71 -9.75
N VAL A 90 -1.98 -8.52 -9.62
CA VAL A 90 -1.82 -7.41 -10.58
C VAL A 90 -0.84 -6.39 -10.00
N PRO A 91 0.42 -6.33 -10.46
CA PRO A 91 1.37 -5.32 -10.02
C PRO A 91 0.95 -3.92 -10.50
N MET A 92 1.02 -2.94 -9.59
CA MET A 92 0.68 -1.54 -9.89
C MET A 92 1.74 -0.61 -9.30
N ALA A 93 2.03 0.47 -10.00
CA ALA A 93 2.91 1.53 -9.52
C ALA A 93 2.23 2.89 -9.53
N LEU A 94 2.53 3.71 -8.53
CA LEU A 94 2.13 5.12 -8.48
C LEU A 94 3.29 5.97 -8.98
N ARG A 95 3.05 6.74 -10.07
CA ARG A 95 4.01 7.71 -10.60
C ARG A 95 3.63 9.12 -10.19
N ASN A 96 4.61 10.01 -10.16
CA ASN A 96 4.44 11.45 -9.86
C ASN A 96 3.85 11.77 -8.47
N MET A 97 3.78 10.79 -7.57
CA MET A 97 3.30 11.01 -6.20
C MET A 97 4.33 11.76 -5.34
N TRP A 98 5.63 11.60 -5.62
CA TRP A 98 6.70 12.24 -4.85
C TRP A 98 6.76 13.74 -5.07
N GLY A 99 6.66 14.50 -3.99
CA GLY A 99 6.54 15.97 -4.07
C GLY A 99 5.10 16.48 -4.17
N SER A 100 4.10 15.59 -4.21
CA SER A 100 2.69 15.95 -4.09
C SER A 100 2.35 16.36 -2.65
N MET A 101 1.18 16.94 -2.43
CA MET A 101 0.65 17.29 -1.10
C MET A 101 0.60 16.07 -0.14
N TRP A 102 0.47 14.87 -0.69
CA TRP A 102 0.35 13.60 0.04
C TRP A 102 1.70 12.94 0.32
N SER A 103 2.82 13.48 -0.19
CA SER A 103 4.14 12.89 0.04
C SER A 103 4.79 13.44 1.31
N ARG A 104 5.55 12.60 2.01
CA ARG A 104 6.33 13.02 3.19
C ARG A 104 7.36 14.12 2.90
N ARG A 105 7.79 14.28 1.64
CA ARG A 105 8.76 15.32 1.26
C ARG A 105 8.20 16.75 1.45
N ALA A 106 6.89 16.92 1.33
CA ALA A 106 6.25 18.20 1.61
C ALA A 106 6.47 18.64 3.07
N ASN A 107 6.64 17.67 3.98
CA ASN A 107 6.78 17.89 5.43
C ASN A 107 8.23 17.80 5.92
N ALA A 108 9.17 17.25 5.13
CA ALA A 108 10.54 17.00 5.58
C ALA A 108 11.42 18.26 5.66
N LYS A 109 11.04 19.37 5.02
CA LYS A 109 11.74 20.66 5.04
C LYS A 109 11.10 21.69 5.97
N ALA A 110 10.06 21.34 6.71
CA ALA A 110 9.38 22.23 7.63
C ALA A 110 10.15 22.34 8.96
N GLY A 111 11.22 23.13 8.97
CA GLY A 111 11.99 23.42 10.19
C GLY A 111 11.30 24.38 11.16
N SER A 112 10.26 25.12 10.73
CA SER A 112 9.51 26.05 11.57
C SER A 112 7.99 25.82 11.45
N ALA A 113 7.23 26.29 12.46
CA ALA A 113 5.77 26.23 12.45
C ALA A 113 5.16 27.02 11.26
N LEU A 114 5.83 28.07 10.81
CA LEU A 114 5.45 28.87 9.64
C LEU A 114 5.67 28.14 8.31
N ASP A 115 6.69 27.27 8.21
CA ASP A 115 6.91 26.45 7.03
C ASP A 115 5.85 25.37 6.86
N ARG A 116 5.20 24.94 7.95
CA ARG A 116 4.07 23.98 7.91
C ARG A 116 2.80 24.62 7.33
N MET A 117 2.68 25.93 7.36
CA MET A 117 1.56 26.71 6.79
C MET A 117 1.79 27.09 5.32
N ARG A 118 2.95 26.81 4.74
CA ARG A 118 3.18 27.02 3.32
C ARG A 118 2.29 26.07 2.53
N VAL A 119 1.31 26.64 1.86
CA VAL A 119 0.45 25.96 0.87
C VAL A 119 1.35 25.14 -0.06
N PRO A 120 1.11 23.83 -0.20
CA PRO A 120 1.95 22.98 -1.01
C PRO A 120 2.01 23.53 -2.43
N ARG A 121 3.21 23.68 -2.98
CA ARG A 121 3.45 24.25 -4.32
C ARG A 121 2.79 23.45 -5.46
N ARG A 122 2.29 22.23 -5.18
CA ARG A 122 1.55 21.38 -6.11
C ARG A 122 0.24 20.91 -5.49
N LEU A 123 -0.75 21.78 -5.43
CA LEU A 123 -2.14 21.42 -5.10
C LEU A 123 -2.74 20.43 -6.14
N ARG A 124 -2.21 20.41 -7.36
CA ARG A 124 -2.60 19.50 -8.45
C ARG A 124 -1.37 18.69 -8.88
N ALA A 125 -1.04 17.64 -8.15
CA ALA A 125 -0.11 16.63 -8.66
C ALA A 125 -0.91 15.69 -9.57
N HIS A 126 -0.47 15.53 -10.81
CA HIS A 126 -0.98 14.47 -11.68
C HIS A 126 -0.37 13.15 -11.22
N VAL A 127 -1.12 12.42 -10.38
CA VAL A 127 -0.74 11.08 -9.93
C VAL A 127 -1.23 10.08 -10.96
N GLU A 128 -0.32 9.26 -11.45
CA GLU A 128 -0.60 8.24 -12.44
C GLU A 128 -0.54 6.86 -11.78
N VAL A 129 -1.50 6.00 -12.09
CA VAL A 129 -1.49 4.58 -11.72
C VAL A 129 -1.14 3.77 -12.96
N VAL A 130 0.00 3.11 -12.93
CA VAL A 130 0.44 2.22 -14.01
C VAL A 130 0.26 0.79 -13.58
N VAL A 131 -0.33 -0.03 -14.46
CA VAL A 131 -0.75 -1.41 -14.18
C VAL A 131 -0.01 -2.35 -15.11
N ALA A 132 0.50 -3.47 -14.59
CA ALA A 132 1.08 -4.55 -15.39
C ALA A 132 0.08 -5.68 -15.63
N GLU A 133 0.47 -6.60 -16.51
CA GLU A 133 -0.22 -7.86 -16.69
C GLU A 133 -0.23 -8.67 -15.38
N PRO A 134 -1.32 -9.43 -15.13
CA PRO A 134 -1.41 -10.28 -13.96
C PRO A 134 -0.27 -11.32 -13.92
N VAL A 135 0.24 -11.58 -12.71
CA VAL A 135 1.20 -12.63 -12.40
C VAL A 135 0.44 -13.76 -11.72
N ASP A 136 0.74 -15.02 -12.10
CA ASP A 136 0.17 -16.17 -11.42
C ASP A 136 0.60 -16.20 -9.95
N GLY A 137 -0.39 -16.26 -9.04
CA GLY A 137 -0.15 -16.27 -7.60
C GLY A 137 0.66 -17.45 -7.10
N ALA A 138 0.64 -18.57 -7.81
CA ALA A 138 1.43 -19.76 -7.44
C ALA A 138 2.94 -19.55 -7.66
N THR A 139 3.32 -18.65 -8.56
CA THR A 139 4.72 -18.36 -8.91
C THR A 139 5.19 -16.97 -8.46
N ALA A 140 4.29 -16.14 -7.93
CA ALA A 140 4.59 -14.78 -7.53
C ALA A 140 5.38 -14.76 -6.22
N THR A 141 6.60 -14.23 -6.28
CA THR A 141 7.45 -13.94 -5.11
C THR A 141 7.48 -12.45 -4.83
N ALA A 142 7.87 -12.06 -3.61
CA ALA A 142 8.04 -10.66 -3.24
C ALA A 142 9.06 -9.96 -4.16
N GLU A 143 10.16 -10.64 -4.47
CA GLU A 143 11.22 -10.13 -5.36
C GLU A 143 10.73 -9.91 -6.80
N LEU A 144 10.00 -10.90 -7.36
CA LEU A 144 9.43 -10.79 -8.70
C LEU A 144 8.46 -9.61 -8.79
N LEU A 145 7.56 -9.48 -7.81
CA LEU A 145 6.59 -8.41 -7.76
C LEU A 145 7.25 -7.04 -7.57
N GLU A 146 8.30 -6.95 -6.74
CA GLU A 146 9.10 -5.75 -6.56
C GLU A 146 9.75 -5.32 -7.87
N ALA A 147 10.42 -6.24 -8.57
CA ALA A 147 11.06 -5.97 -9.86
C ALA A 147 10.04 -5.46 -10.89
N ARG A 148 8.84 -6.05 -10.95
CA ARG A 148 7.75 -5.60 -11.83
C ARG A 148 7.28 -4.19 -11.49
N VAL A 149 7.09 -3.89 -10.20
CA VAL A 149 6.63 -2.56 -9.76
C VAL A 149 7.71 -1.49 -9.99
N ARG A 150 9.00 -1.83 -9.79
CA ARG A 150 10.13 -0.92 -10.11
C ARG A 150 10.17 -0.59 -11.61
N ALA A 151 10.03 -1.60 -12.46
CA ALA A 151 9.97 -1.41 -13.91
C ALA A 151 8.78 -0.53 -14.32
N LEU A 152 7.59 -0.76 -13.76
CA LEU A 152 6.41 0.07 -14.01
C LEU A 152 6.61 1.53 -13.58
N ARG A 153 7.28 1.77 -12.46
CA ARG A 153 7.54 3.13 -11.98
C ARG A 153 8.55 3.87 -12.86
N GLY A 154 9.39 3.16 -13.59
CA GLY A 154 10.46 3.72 -14.40
C GLY A 154 11.74 3.93 -13.61
N ASP A 155 11.90 3.24 -12.48
CA ASP A 155 13.19 3.18 -11.76
C ASP A 155 14.14 2.32 -12.60
N ALA A 156 15.30 2.86 -12.93
CA ALA A 156 16.37 2.05 -13.50
C ALA A 156 16.72 0.91 -12.51
N ALA A 157 16.92 -0.29 -13.08
CA ALA A 157 17.37 -1.43 -12.31
C ALA A 157 18.81 -1.20 -11.80
#